data_f1335685c91da06974008dbe4f436f15
#
_entry.id   f1335685c91da06974008dbe4f436f15
#
_cell.length_a   1.000
_cell.length_b   1.000
_cell.length_c   1.000
_cell.angle_alpha   90.00
_cell.angle_beta   90.00
_cell.angle_gamma   90.00
#
_symmetry.space_group_name_H-M   'P 1'
#
loop_
_entity.id
_entity.type
_entity.pdbx_description
1 polymer ?
#
loop_
_entity_poly.entity_id
_entity_poly.type
_entity_poly.pdbx_seq_one_letter_code
_entity_poly.pdbx_strand_id
1 'polypeptide(L)'
;MSVFDLLKNKVQNSNKTYQIVFPEGNDLRVLKAASKLSLADIVKPILLGEPEEIKALITKENLEFSQLEIIDPLHYEKQKNMVQKFIDARRKDIAKSEAEKALEDPNYFGTMLVKIGQADGMVSGATHSTAATVRPALQLIHTAAGMNRVSGSFIMERAQEKYIFADCAINIDPDSETLAEIAYQSVQTARMINIDPKVAFLSFSTNGSAKGEMVTKVKEAATIFHQQHPEIVSDGELQFDAAFVPDVAASKAPASALKGQANIFIFPELQSGNISYKITQRLGNFTAIGPILQGLQKPVNDLSRGANTQDIYHIAILTAAQALLRDEQNEG
;
A
#
# COMPACT_ATOMS: atom_id res chain seq x y z
N MET A 1 10.64 -13.57 13.37
CA MET A 1 11.06 -12.32 12.69
C MET A 1 9.80 -11.53 12.40
N SER A 2 9.74 -10.25 12.81
CA SER A 2 8.60 -9.39 12.51
C SER A 2 8.54 -9.07 11.01
N VAL A 3 7.36 -8.62 10.53
CA VAL A 3 7.21 -8.14 9.14
C VAL A 3 8.21 -7.04 8.84
N PHE A 4 8.37 -6.09 9.75
CA PHE A 4 9.31 -4.97 9.54
C PHE A 4 10.77 -5.40 9.49
N ASP A 5 11.21 -6.32 10.35
CA ASP A 5 12.59 -6.85 10.28
C ASP A 5 12.83 -7.57 8.95
N LEU A 6 11.86 -8.34 8.49
CA LEU A 6 11.92 -9.03 7.19
C LEU A 6 12.07 -8.02 6.05
N LEU A 7 11.18 -7.02 5.98
CA LEU A 7 11.18 -6.02 4.91
C LEU A 7 12.45 -5.15 4.95
N LYS A 8 12.85 -4.73 6.15
CA LYS A 8 14.10 -3.99 6.36
C LYS A 8 15.30 -4.77 5.81
N ASN A 9 15.44 -6.04 6.19
CA ASN A 9 16.54 -6.89 5.72
C ASN A 9 16.51 -7.07 4.20
N LYS A 10 15.33 -7.25 3.59
CA LYS A 10 15.20 -7.34 2.13
C LYS A 10 15.70 -6.07 1.45
N VAL A 11 15.24 -4.90 1.90
CA VAL A 11 15.63 -3.60 1.33
C VAL A 11 17.13 -3.35 1.51
N GLN A 12 17.70 -3.59 2.71
CA GLN A 12 19.11 -3.38 2.98
C GLN A 12 20.04 -4.32 2.20
N ASN A 13 19.59 -5.55 1.92
CA ASN A 13 20.37 -6.54 1.16
C ASN A 13 20.16 -6.42 -0.36
N SER A 14 19.36 -5.48 -0.83
CA SER A 14 19.19 -5.22 -2.26
C SER A 14 20.42 -4.52 -2.84
N ASN A 15 20.63 -4.66 -4.14
CA ASN A 15 21.74 -4.03 -4.85
C ASN A 15 21.57 -2.52 -5.09
N LYS A 16 20.50 -1.93 -4.56
CA LYS A 16 20.09 -0.54 -4.82
C LYS A 16 19.65 0.12 -3.52
N THR A 17 20.06 1.38 -3.31
CA THR A 17 19.50 2.23 -2.26
C THR A 17 18.23 2.92 -2.81
N TYR A 18 17.07 2.57 -2.26
CA TYR A 18 15.79 3.13 -2.68
C TYR A 18 15.61 4.56 -2.18
N GLN A 19 15.08 5.42 -3.07
CA GLN A 19 14.81 6.83 -2.78
C GLN A 19 13.31 7.01 -2.49
N ILE A 20 12.99 7.47 -1.29
CA ILE A 20 11.61 7.69 -0.86
C ILE A 20 11.39 9.18 -0.64
N VAL A 21 10.38 9.73 -1.32
CA VAL A 21 10.01 11.13 -1.19
C VAL A 21 8.96 11.32 -0.09
N PHE A 22 9.17 12.35 0.70
CA PHE A 22 8.29 12.79 1.79
C PHE A 22 7.84 14.23 1.52
N PRO A 23 6.60 14.43 1.03
CA PRO A 23 6.05 15.76 0.73
C PRO A 23 5.99 16.71 1.92
N GLU A 24 5.95 16.17 3.15
CA GLU A 24 5.81 16.92 4.40
C GLU A 24 7.17 17.04 5.11
N GLY A 25 8.18 17.55 4.38
CA GLY A 25 9.57 17.57 4.85
C GLY A 25 9.83 18.46 6.08
N ASN A 26 8.93 19.38 6.42
CA ASN A 26 8.99 20.21 7.62
C ASN A 26 8.23 19.63 8.84
N ASP A 27 7.55 18.48 8.70
CA ASP A 27 6.95 17.79 9.84
C ASP A 27 8.04 17.07 10.67
N LEU A 28 8.12 17.38 11.95
CA LEU A 28 9.16 16.84 12.84
C LEU A 28 9.14 15.31 12.95
N ARG A 29 7.96 14.68 12.85
CA ARG A 29 7.82 13.22 12.88
C ARG A 29 8.44 12.60 11.64
N VAL A 30 8.21 13.25 10.48
CA VAL A 30 8.79 12.86 9.17
C VAL A 30 10.30 13.03 9.21
N LEU A 31 10.81 14.16 9.68
CA LEU A 31 12.24 14.41 9.83
C LEU A 31 12.93 13.35 10.69
N LYS A 32 12.36 13.04 11.87
CA LYS A 32 12.90 12.01 12.77
C LYS A 32 12.88 10.60 12.17
N ALA A 33 11.82 10.26 11.41
CA ALA A 33 11.74 8.99 10.70
C ALA A 33 12.78 8.92 9.56
N ALA A 34 12.88 9.96 8.74
CA ALA A 34 13.83 10.08 7.64
C ALA A 34 15.30 9.99 8.12
N SER A 35 15.63 10.66 9.24
CA SER A 35 16.94 10.56 9.89
C SER A 35 17.29 9.11 10.25
N LYS A 36 16.38 8.40 10.94
CA LYS A 36 16.59 6.98 11.30
C LYS A 36 16.77 6.07 10.09
N LEU A 37 15.97 6.30 9.03
CA LEU A 37 16.05 5.52 7.79
C LEU A 37 17.37 5.72 7.07
N SER A 38 17.84 6.96 6.99
CA SER A 38 19.09 7.35 6.35
C SER A 38 20.31 6.81 7.13
N LEU A 39 20.34 7.01 8.46
CA LEU A 39 21.44 6.50 9.31
C LEU A 39 21.55 4.97 9.32
N ALA A 40 20.45 4.28 9.11
CA ALA A 40 20.43 2.82 9.02
C ALA A 40 20.68 2.30 7.59
N ASP A 41 20.97 3.16 6.63
CA ASP A 41 21.18 2.86 5.20
C ASP A 41 20.05 2.02 4.58
N ILE A 42 18.79 2.29 5.00
CA ILE A 42 17.61 1.57 4.49
C ILE A 42 17.09 2.25 3.22
N VAL A 43 16.94 3.58 3.27
CA VAL A 43 16.52 4.39 2.12
C VAL A 43 17.25 5.74 2.12
N LYS A 44 17.37 6.35 0.95
CA LYS A 44 17.76 7.76 0.81
C LYS A 44 16.49 8.62 0.85
N PRO A 45 16.28 9.45 1.89
CA PRO A 45 15.13 10.35 1.95
C PRO A 45 15.25 11.51 0.96
N ILE A 46 14.13 11.87 0.33
CA ILE A 46 13.95 13.12 -0.39
C ILE A 46 12.86 13.90 0.35
N LEU A 47 13.23 15.01 0.98
CA LEU A 47 12.31 15.87 1.73
C LEU A 47 11.86 17.04 0.84
N LEU A 48 10.55 17.28 0.75
CA LEU A 48 10.03 18.44 0.03
C LEU A 48 9.72 19.57 1.00
N GLY A 49 10.07 20.79 0.60
CA GLY A 49 9.81 22.01 1.36
C GLY A 49 10.94 23.03 1.21
N GLU A 50 10.81 24.12 1.93
CA GLU A 50 11.79 25.21 1.92
C GLU A 50 13.09 24.75 2.61
N PRO A 51 14.25 24.75 1.91
CA PRO A 51 15.50 24.16 2.40
C PRO A 51 16.02 24.77 3.70
N GLU A 52 15.89 26.08 3.88
CA GLU A 52 16.40 26.75 5.08
C GLU A 52 15.54 26.43 6.31
N GLU A 53 14.21 26.31 6.12
CA GLU A 53 13.31 25.86 7.20
C GLU A 53 13.65 24.43 7.63
N ILE A 54 13.79 23.51 6.70
CA ILE A 54 14.11 22.10 6.97
C ILE A 54 15.47 21.97 7.66
N LYS A 55 16.52 22.66 7.16
CA LYS A 55 17.86 22.66 7.77
C LYS A 55 17.86 23.25 9.18
N ALA A 56 17.09 24.32 9.42
CA ALA A 56 16.95 24.90 10.75
C ALA A 56 16.32 23.90 11.75
N LEU A 57 15.29 23.16 11.32
CA LEU A 57 14.67 22.09 12.14
C LEU A 57 15.65 20.93 12.40
N ILE A 58 16.39 20.48 11.40
CA ILE A 58 17.42 19.44 11.53
C ILE A 58 18.44 19.85 12.58
N THR A 59 18.96 21.08 12.49
CA THR A 59 19.93 21.61 13.45
C THR A 59 19.37 21.73 14.87
N LYS A 60 18.16 22.29 14.99
CA LYS A 60 17.48 22.47 16.28
C LYS A 60 17.25 21.15 17.01
N GLU A 61 16.89 20.12 16.28
CA GLU A 61 16.55 18.79 16.83
C GLU A 61 17.76 17.84 16.88
N ASN A 62 18.97 18.32 16.51
CA ASN A 62 20.21 17.54 16.43
C ASN A 62 20.03 16.24 15.62
N LEU A 63 19.36 16.32 14.45
CA LEU A 63 19.18 15.19 13.58
C LEU A 63 20.38 15.01 12.64
N GLU A 64 20.72 13.77 12.36
CA GLU A 64 21.81 13.40 11.47
C GLU A 64 21.29 12.57 10.31
N PHE A 65 21.97 12.64 9.17
CA PHE A 65 21.66 11.89 7.96
C PHE A 65 22.96 11.43 7.30
N SER A 66 23.03 10.16 6.90
CA SER A 66 24.11 9.67 6.04
C SER A 66 23.90 10.17 4.59
N GLN A 67 22.66 10.22 4.15
CA GLN A 67 22.23 10.72 2.85
C GLN A 67 20.91 11.47 3.01
N LEU A 68 20.81 12.65 2.40
CA LEU A 68 19.60 13.47 2.40
C LEU A 68 19.55 14.31 1.14
N GLU A 69 18.38 14.42 0.54
CA GLU A 69 18.10 15.39 -0.50
C GLU A 69 16.91 16.27 -0.07
N ILE A 70 17.04 17.58 -0.23
CA ILE A 70 15.96 18.54 0.05
C ILE A 70 15.64 19.24 -1.25
N ILE A 71 14.37 19.24 -1.65
CA ILE A 71 13.89 19.86 -2.88
C ILE A 71 12.78 20.84 -2.53
N ASP A 72 12.94 22.08 -2.99
CA ASP A 72 11.85 23.07 -2.97
C ASP A 72 11.04 22.94 -4.26
N PRO A 73 9.76 22.52 -4.19
CA PRO A 73 8.89 22.43 -5.36
C PRO A 73 8.72 23.77 -6.09
N LEU A 74 8.78 24.90 -5.37
CA LEU A 74 8.59 26.25 -5.92
C LEU A 74 9.82 26.77 -6.68
N HIS A 75 11.00 26.26 -6.35
CA HIS A 75 12.28 26.72 -6.93
C HIS A 75 13.06 25.60 -7.64
N TYR A 76 12.35 24.57 -8.15
CA TYR A 76 12.98 23.43 -8.80
C TYR A 76 13.42 23.77 -10.23
N GLU A 77 14.74 23.77 -10.51
CA GLU A 77 15.33 24.19 -11.79
C GLU A 77 14.83 23.40 -13.00
N LYS A 78 14.47 22.12 -12.84
CA LYS A 78 13.97 21.24 -13.91
C LYS A 78 12.45 21.27 -14.06
N GLN A 79 11.77 22.23 -13.43
CA GLN A 79 10.30 22.31 -13.42
C GLN A 79 9.68 22.34 -14.82
N LYS A 80 10.29 23.04 -15.80
CA LYS A 80 9.78 23.11 -17.19
C LYS A 80 9.62 21.72 -17.83
N ASN A 81 10.61 20.84 -17.65
CA ASN A 81 10.55 19.47 -18.18
C ASN A 81 9.52 18.63 -17.41
N MET A 82 9.33 18.89 -16.12
CA MET A 82 8.35 18.20 -15.28
C MET A 82 6.91 18.57 -15.68
N VAL A 83 6.65 19.84 -16.02
CA VAL A 83 5.33 20.31 -16.52
C VAL A 83 4.90 19.53 -17.75
N GLN A 84 5.78 19.37 -18.76
CA GLN A 84 5.42 18.59 -19.94
C GLN A 84 5.15 17.14 -19.61
N LYS A 85 5.99 16.49 -18.79
CA LYS A 85 5.78 15.11 -18.34
C LYS A 85 4.51 14.96 -17.48
N PHE A 86 4.12 16.00 -16.75
CA PHE A 86 2.86 16.03 -16.02
C PHE A 86 1.67 16.00 -16.98
N ILE A 87 1.67 16.85 -18.00
CA ILE A 87 0.63 16.89 -19.04
C ILE A 87 0.54 15.53 -19.74
N ASP A 88 1.67 14.96 -20.15
CA ASP A 88 1.73 13.67 -20.84
C ASP A 88 1.23 12.50 -19.95
N ALA A 89 1.44 12.60 -18.64
CA ALA A 89 0.97 11.60 -17.69
C ALA A 89 -0.54 11.65 -17.44
N ARG A 90 -1.19 12.78 -17.70
CA ARG A 90 -2.64 12.93 -17.50
C ARG A 90 -3.41 12.23 -18.62
N ARG A 91 -4.48 11.49 -18.26
CA ARG A 91 -5.41 10.86 -19.21
C ARG A 91 -6.45 11.84 -19.77
N LYS A 92 -6.48 13.08 -19.27
CA LYS A 92 -7.38 14.15 -19.69
C LYS A 92 -6.53 15.37 -20.07
N ASP A 93 -6.99 16.10 -21.05
CA ASP A 93 -6.38 17.35 -21.43
C ASP A 93 -6.35 18.30 -20.23
N ILE A 94 -5.20 18.92 -20.02
CA ILE A 94 -4.95 19.87 -18.95
C ILE A 94 -4.16 21.05 -19.52
N ALA A 95 -4.52 22.26 -19.15
CA ALA A 95 -3.78 23.45 -19.55
C ALA A 95 -2.41 23.47 -18.87
N LYS A 96 -1.40 24.02 -19.58
CA LYS A 96 -0.04 24.16 -19.03
C LYS A 96 -0.03 24.91 -17.70
N SER A 97 -0.81 25.98 -17.57
CA SER A 97 -0.92 26.77 -16.33
C SER A 97 -1.52 25.96 -15.16
N GLU A 98 -2.43 25.03 -15.44
CA GLU A 98 -2.98 24.14 -14.41
C GLU A 98 -1.95 23.10 -13.97
N ALA A 99 -1.13 22.59 -14.91
CA ALA A 99 -0.05 21.66 -14.58
C ALA A 99 1.04 22.37 -13.75
N GLU A 100 1.41 23.61 -14.13
CA GLU A 100 2.34 24.44 -13.37
C GLU A 100 1.84 24.66 -11.93
N LYS A 101 0.59 25.07 -11.77
CA LYS A 101 -0.03 25.27 -10.46
C LYS A 101 -0.14 23.98 -9.64
N ALA A 102 -0.46 22.86 -10.28
CA ALA A 102 -0.53 21.57 -9.58
C ALA A 102 0.84 21.15 -9.03
N LEU A 103 1.92 21.46 -9.71
CA LEU A 103 3.29 21.17 -9.27
C LEU A 103 3.79 22.05 -8.11
N GLU A 104 3.05 23.09 -7.73
CA GLU A 104 3.30 23.83 -6.47
C GLU A 104 2.85 23.02 -5.24
N ASP A 105 1.91 22.08 -5.42
CA ASP A 105 1.47 21.17 -4.36
C ASP A 105 2.52 20.06 -4.15
N PRO A 106 3.05 19.88 -2.93
CA PRO A 106 4.12 18.93 -2.66
C PRO A 106 3.71 17.46 -2.91
N ASN A 107 2.42 17.10 -2.80
CA ASN A 107 1.97 15.74 -3.12
C ASN A 107 1.99 15.48 -4.63
N TYR A 108 1.55 16.45 -5.44
CA TYR A 108 1.66 16.34 -6.89
C TYR A 108 3.11 16.34 -7.33
N PHE A 109 3.94 17.20 -6.76
CA PHE A 109 5.36 17.27 -7.08
C PHE A 109 6.09 15.98 -6.72
N GLY A 110 5.90 15.48 -5.49
CA GLY A 110 6.47 14.20 -5.03
C GLY A 110 6.02 13.01 -5.88
N THR A 111 4.72 12.98 -6.23
CA THR A 111 4.18 11.96 -7.15
C THR A 111 4.87 12.03 -8.52
N MET A 112 5.16 13.24 -9.02
CA MET A 112 5.90 13.39 -10.28
C MET A 112 7.35 12.95 -10.19
N LEU A 113 8.05 13.16 -9.06
CA LEU A 113 9.39 12.61 -8.85
C LEU A 113 9.36 11.07 -8.96
N VAL A 114 8.36 10.43 -8.36
CA VAL A 114 8.15 8.99 -8.50
C VAL A 114 7.82 8.61 -9.94
N LYS A 115 6.90 9.32 -10.60
CA LYS A 115 6.52 9.06 -12.01
C LYS A 115 7.70 9.04 -12.94
N ILE A 116 8.58 10.05 -12.85
CA ILE A 116 9.71 10.23 -13.76
C ILE A 116 10.97 9.44 -13.35
N GLY A 117 10.91 8.66 -12.26
CA GLY A 117 11.99 7.79 -11.80
C GLY A 117 13.10 8.52 -11.03
N GLN A 118 12.84 9.70 -10.50
CA GLN A 118 13.74 10.42 -9.59
C GLN A 118 13.54 10.02 -8.13
N ALA A 119 12.43 9.33 -7.84
CA ALA A 119 12.20 8.63 -6.59
C ALA A 119 11.59 7.26 -6.90
N ASP A 120 11.77 6.30 -5.99
CA ASP A 120 11.25 4.94 -6.13
C ASP A 120 9.86 4.79 -5.52
N GLY A 121 9.52 5.64 -4.55
CA GLY A 121 8.22 5.67 -3.90
C GLY A 121 7.97 6.96 -3.13
N MET A 122 6.75 7.12 -2.64
CA MET A 122 6.33 8.28 -1.84
C MET A 122 5.57 7.85 -0.59
N VAL A 123 5.81 8.55 0.52
CA VAL A 123 5.06 8.43 1.77
C VAL A 123 4.57 9.82 2.16
N SER A 124 3.25 9.98 2.29
CA SER A 124 2.60 11.24 2.66
C SER A 124 1.38 10.99 3.55
N GLY A 125 0.77 12.02 4.12
CA GLY A 125 -0.46 11.96 4.90
C GLY A 125 -0.28 12.31 6.39
N ALA A 126 0.92 12.64 6.84
CA ALA A 126 1.15 13.08 8.22
C ALA A 126 0.36 14.35 8.57
N THR A 127 0.19 15.25 7.59
CA THR A 127 -0.58 16.50 7.71
C THR A 127 -1.68 16.64 6.67
N HIS A 128 -1.65 15.84 5.60
CA HIS A 128 -2.62 15.85 4.51
C HIS A 128 -3.73 14.81 4.70
N SER A 129 -4.79 14.92 3.92
CA SER A 129 -5.85 13.90 3.87
C SER A 129 -5.45 12.75 2.93
N THR A 130 -6.00 11.56 3.16
CA THR A 130 -5.86 10.41 2.24
C THR A 130 -6.15 10.79 0.78
N ALA A 131 -7.19 11.60 0.54
CA ALA A 131 -7.52 12.06 -0.81
C ALA A 131 -6.42 12.92 -1.44
N ALA A 132 -5.69 13.72 -0.65
CA ALA A 132 -4.58 14.54 -1.14
C ALA A 132 -3.36 13.70 -1.53
N THR A 133 -3.14 12.56 -0.89
CA THR A 133 -2.08 11.60 -1.24
C THR A 133 -2.48 10.71 -2.43
N VAL A 134 -3.68 10.14 -2.39
CA VAL A 134 -4.11 9.12 -3.36
C VAL A 134 -4.48 9.72 -4.72
N ARG A 135 -5.10 10.91 -4.76
CA ARG A 135 -5.53 11.54 -6.00
C ARG A 135 -4.37 11.81 -7.00
N PRO A 136 -3.23 12.42 -6.61
CA PRO A 136 -2.08 12.56 -7.50
C PRO A 136 -1.56 11.22 -8.02
N ALA A 137 -1.49 10.19 -7.17
CA ALA A 137 -1.04 8.85 -7.57
C ALA A 137 -1.95 8.24 -8.65
N LEU A 138 -3.27 8.30 -8.48
CA LEU A 138 -4.22 7.83 -9.49
C LEU A 138 -4.16 8.63 -10.80
N GLN A 139 -3.85 9.91 -10.73
CA GLN A 139 -3.85 10.81 -11.88
C GLN A 139 -2.56 10.76 -12.71
N LEU A 140 -1.43 10.41 -12.09
CA LEU A 140 -0.10 10.51 -12.69
C LEU A 140 0.63 9.17 -12.76
N ILE A 141 0.59 8.37 -11.71
CA ILE A 141 1.24 7.04 -11.68
C ILE A 141 0.35 6.01 -12.37
N HIS A 142 -0.96 6.07 -12.11
CA HIS A 142 -1.96 5.12 -12.58
C HIS A 142 -1.84 3.72 -11.93
N THR A 143 -2.75 2.85 -12.32
CA THR A 143 -2.74 1.45 -11.94
C THR A 143 -1.64 0.66 -12.67
N ALA A 144 -1.16 -0.40 -12.07
CA ALA A 144 -0.24 -1.35 -12.70
C ALA A 144 -0.90 -2.03 -13.91
N ALA A 145 -0.07 -2.60 -14.78
CA ALA A 145 -0.57 -3.33 -15.95
C ALA A 145 -1.51 -4.46 -15.52
N GLY A 146 -2.65 -4.57 -16.20
CA GLY A 146 -3.69 -5.54 -15.87
C GLY A 146 -4.57 -5.19 -14.67
N MET A 147 -4.36 -4.04 -14.02
CA MET A 147 -5.16 -3.55 -12.90
C MET A 147 -6.02 -2.36 -13.32
N ASN A 148 -7.30 -2.34 -12.89
CA ASN A 148 -8.22 -1.25 -13.14
C ASN A 148 -8.45 -0.39 -11.89
N ARG A 149 -8.19 -0.95 -10.70
CA ARG A 149 -8.44 -0.33 -9.41
C ARG A 149 -7.21 -0.36 -8.51
N VAL A 150 -7.18 0.55 -7.57
CA VAL A 150 -6.31 0.47 -6.38
C VAL A 150 -7.12 -0.03 -5.21
N SER A 151 -6.47 -0.66 -4.24
CA SER A 151 -7.10 -1.09 -2.99
C SER A 151 -6.23 -0.76 -1.79
N GLY A 152 -6.80 -0.90 -0.60
CA GLY A 152 -6.12 -0.66 0.66
C GLY A 152 -6.12 -1.90 1.54
N SER A 153 -4.95 -2.48 1.79
CA SER A 153 -4.83 -3.66 2.66
C SER A 153 -4.17 -3.35 3.99
N PHE A 154 -4.35 -4.26 4.94
CA PHE A 154 -3.59 -4.30 6.18
C PHE A 154 -2.93 -5.67 6.34
N ILE A 155 -1.65 -5.66 6.76
CA ILE A 155 -1.01 -6.85 7.31
C ILE A 155 -1.34 -6.88 8.79
N MET A 156 -2.01 -7.94 9.22
CA MET A 156 -2.34 -8.18 10.62
C MET A 156 -1.29 -9.12 11.20
N GLU A 157 -0.44 -8.63 12.11
CA GLU A 157 0.66 -9.40 12.70
C GLU A 157 0.49 -9.59 14.20
N ARG A 158 0.66 -10.83 14.66
CA ARG A 158 0.73 -11.18 16.09
C ARG A 158 1.67 -12.37 16.28
N ALA A 159 2.81 -12.16 16.89
CA ALA A 159 3.87 -13.16 17.05
C ALA A 159 4.29 -13.79 15.70
N GLN A 160 3.96 -15.05 15.44
CA GLN A 160 4.24 -15.73 14.18
C GLN A 160 3.06 -15.69 13.19
N GLU A 161 1.90 -15.23 13.65
CA GLU A 161 0.69 -15.14 12.83
C GLU A 161 0.74 -13.90 11.95
N LYS A 162 0.45 -14.08 10.67
CA LYS A 162 0.41 -12.99 9.69
C LYS A 162 -0.73 -13.23 8.72
N TYR A 163 -1.60 -12.25 8.58
CA TYR A 163 -2.76 -12.29 7.70
C TYR A 163 -2.85 -11.00 6.89
N ILE A 164 -3.43 -11.09 5.70
CA ILE A 164 -3.76 -9.92 4.86
C ILE A 164 -5.26 -9.72 4.88
N PHE A 165 -5.69 -8.51 5.22
CA PHE A 165 -7.08 -8.08 5.18
C PHE A 165 -7.26 -7.02 4.10
N ALA A 166 -8.16 -7.23 3.12
CA ALA A 166 -8.43 -6.31 2.02
C ALA A 166 -9.88 -6.46 1.45
N ASP A 167 -10.52 -5.42 0.92
CA ASP A 167 -10.15 -4.02 1.04
C ASP A 167 -10.63 -3.45 2.37
N CYS A 168 -9.80 -2.62 2.97
CA CYS A 168 -10.11 -2.04 4.28
C CYS A 168 -10.10 -0.49 4.28
N ALA A 169 -9.81 0.15 3.11
CA ALA A 169 -9.52 1.59 3.10
C ALA A 169 -10.01 2.36 1.87
N ILE A 170 -10.26 1.74 0.72
CA ILE A 170 -10.44 2.46 -0.56
C ILE A 170 -11.80 2.19 -1.21
N ASN A 171 -12.13 0.93 -1.54
CA ASN A 171 -13.31 0.60 -2.34
C ASN A 171 -14.54 0.40 -1.45
N ILE A 172 -15.52 1.29 -1.57
CA ILE A 172 -16.71 1.30 -0.70
C ILE A 172 -17.57 0.05 -0.95
N ASP A 173 -17.93 -0.20 -2.20
CA ASP A 173 -18.72 -1.37 -2.62
C ASP A 173 -18.17 -1.91 -3.94
N PRO A 174 -17.11 -2.73 -3.87
CA PRO A 174 -16.50 -3.33 -5.06
C PRO A 174 -17.42 -4.37 -5.71
N ASP A 175 -17.43 -4.40 -7.03
CA ASP A 175 -18.06 -5.48 -7.81
C ASP A 175 -17.21 -6.75 -7.80
N SER A 176 -17.71 -7.82 -8.43
CA SER A 176 -17.05 -9.13 -8.44
C SER A 176 -15.67 -9.08 -9.10
N GLU A 177 -15.52 -8.32 -10.19
CA GLU A 177 -14.24 -8.13 -10.88
C GLU A 177 -13.23 -7.39 -10.02
N THR A 178 -13.67 -6.30 -9.37
CA THR A 178 -12.83 -5.52 -8.44
C THR A 178 -12.40 -6.37 -7.25
N LEU A 179 -13.28 -7.22 -6.68
CA LEU A 179 -12.92 -8.13 -5.59
C LEU A 179 -11.84 -9.14 -6.02
N ALA A 180 -11.92 -9.66 -7.25
CA ALA A 180 -10.89 -10.54 -7.80
C ALA A 180 -9.55 -9.81 -7.97
N GLU A 181 -9.55 -8.54 -8.45
CA GLU A 181 -8.34 -7.72 -8.51
C GLU A 181 -7.73 -7.44 -7.13
N ILE A 182 -8.56 -7.10 -6.13
CA ILE A 182 -8.14 -6.90 -4.74
C ILE A 182 -7.44 -8.15 -4.20
N ALA A 183 -7.99 -9.33 -4.51
CA ALA A 183 -7.39 -10.59 -4.11
C ALA A 183 -6.00 -10.78 -4.72
N TYR A 184 -5.82 -10.53 -6.01
CA TYR A 184 -4.52 -10.64 -6.67
C TYR A 184 -3.50 -9.64 -6.12
N GLN A 185 -3.90 -8.39 -5.90
CA GLN A 185 -3.06 -7.38 -5.26
C GLN A 185 -2.62 -7.82 -3.87
N SER A 186 -3.51 -8.44 -3.10
CA SER A 186 -3.23 -8.97 -1.77
C SER A 186 -2.28 -10.17 -1.79
N VAL A 187 -2.31 -10.98 -2.84
CA VAL A 187 -1.32 -12.04 -3.10
C VAL A 187 0.08 -11.45 -3.26
N GLN A 188 0.23 -10.34 -3.99
CA GLN A 188 1.54 -9.67 -4.12
C GLN A 188 2.05 -9.16 -2.77
N THR A 189 1.16 -8.59 -1.94
CA THR A 189 1.50 -8.18 -0.57
C THR A 189 1.91 -9.37 0.30
N ALA A 190 1.25 -10.51 0.20
CA ALA A 190 1.61 -11.73 0.93
C ALA A 190 3.00 -12.26 0.51
N ARG A 191 3.28 -12.30 -0.80
CA ARG A 191 4.58 -12.69 -1.36
C ARG A 191 5.72 -11.76 -0.91
N MET A 192 5.47 -10.45 -0.84
CA MET A 192 6.44 -9.48 -0.34
C MET A 192 6.93 -9.80 1.07
N ILE A 193 6.06 -10.37 1.91
CA ILE A 193 6.39 -10.78 3.29
C ILE A 193 6.61 -12.30 3.45
N ASN A 194 6.90 -13.00 2.36
CA ASN A 194 7.18 -14.45 2.32
C ASN A 194 6.05 -15.34 2.87
N ILE A 195 4.80 -14.97 2.62
CA ILE A 195 3.63 -15.80 2.92
C ILE A 195 3.21 -16.53 1.65
N ASP A 196 3.04 -17.86 1.72
CA ASP A 196 2.40 -18.65 0.69
C ASP A 196 0.90 -18.31 0.65
N PRO A 197 0.36 -17.72 -0.43
CA PRO A 197 -0.97 -17.13 -0.42
C PRO A 197 -2.07 -18.19 -0.43
N LYS A 198 -3.04 -18.05 0.49
CA LYS A 198 -4.27 -18.83 0.59
C LYS A 198 -5.45 -17.87 0.74
N VAL A 199 -6.19 -17.65 -0.34
CA VAL A 199 -7.18 -16.56 -0.47
C VAL A 199 -8.58 -17.04 -0.14
N ALA A 200 -9.23 -16.39 0.82
CA ALA A 200 -10.65 -16.59 1.12
C ALA A 200 -11.48 -15.36 0.74
N PHE A 201 -12.49 -15.54 -0.09
CA PHE A 201 -13.51 -14.54 -0.36
C PHE A 201 -14.62 -14.65 0.67
N LEU A 202 -14.74 -13.63 1.53
CA LEU A 202 -15.59 -13.70 2.73
C LEU A 202 -17.04 -13.30 2.45
N SER A 203 -17.94 -14.04 3.08
CA SER A 203 -19.39 -13.79 3.09
C SER A 203 -19.99 -14.26 4.41
N PHE A 204 -21.23 -13.91 4.65
CA PHE A 204 -22.03 -14.57 5.68
C PHE A 204 -22.58 -15.95 5.25
N SER A 205 -22.36 -16.34 4.01
CA SER A 205 -22.70 -17.64 3.39
C SER A 205 -21.45 -18.50 3.24
N THR A 206 -21.62 -19.83 3.31
CA THR A 206 -20.60 -20.82 2.94
C THR A 206 -21.20 -21.79 1.94
N ASN A 207 -20.66 -21.86 0.73
CA ASN A 207 -21.02 -22.79 -0.34
C ASN A 207 -22.54 -22.89 -0.57
N GLY A 208 -23.22 -21.73 -0.68
CA GLY A 208 -24.65 -21.64 -0.95
C GLY A 208 -25.56 -21.86 0.27
N SER A 209 -25.05 -21.74 1.50
CA SER A 209 -25.87 -21.81 2.71
C SER A 209 -26.90 -20.68 2.83
N ALA A 210 -26.66 -19.56 2.11
CA ALA A 210 -27.59 -18.45 1.96
C ALA A 210 -27.67 -18.02 0.49
N LYS A 211 -28.67 -17.19 0.18
CA LYS A 211 -28.90 -16.64 -1.17
C LYS A 211 -29.06 -15.12 -1.10
N GLY A 212 -28.70 -14.44 -2.16
CA GLY A 212 -28.85 -12.98 -2.32
C GLY A 212 -27.75 -12.40 -3.20
N GLU A 213 -27.94 -11.17 -3.63
CA GLU A 213 -27.00 -10.46 -4.52
C GLU A 213 -25.59 -10.35 -3.92
N MET A 214 -25.50 -10.08 -2.61
CA MET A 214 -24.22 -10.00 -1.89
C MET A 214 -23.47 -11.34 -1.91
N VAL A 215 -24.18 -12.47 -1.79
CA VAL A 215 -23.57 -13.81 -1.85
C VAL A 215 -23.12 -14.12 -3.27
N THR A 216 -23.96 -13.82 -4.26
CA THR A 216 -23.66 -14.00 -5.69
C THR A 216 -22.41 -13.23 -6.08
N LYS A 217 -22.30 -11.95 -5.70
CA LYS A 217 -21.13 -11.10 -5.93
C LYS A 217 -19.83 -11.76 -5.48
N VAL A 218 -19.81 -12.26 -4.24
CA VAL A 218 -18.60 -12.89 -3.67
C VAL A 218 -18.25 -14.21 -4.35
N LYS A 219 -19.25 -15.03 -4.66
CA LYS A 219 -19.07 -16.29 -5.38
C LYS A 219 -18.52 -16.06 -6.79
N GLU A 220 -19.05 -15.08 -7.51
CA GLU A 220 -18.55 -14.68 -8.83
C GLU A 220 -17.10 -14.21 -8.75
N ALA A 221 -16.75 -13.36 -7.75
CA ALA A 221 -15.39 -12.90 -7.52
C ALA A 221 -14.40 -14.06 -7.33
N ALA A 222 -14.76 -15.04 -6.49
CA ALA A 222 -13.94 -16.24 -6.29
C ALA A 222 -13.78 -17.05 -7.58
N THR A 223 -14.85 -17.16 -8.38
CA THR A 223 -14.82 -17.85 -9.67
C THR A 223 -13.90 -17.14 -10.67
N ILE A 224 -14.02 -15.81 -10.81
CA ILE A 224 -13.18 -14.98 -11.69
C ILE A 224 -11.71 -15.14 -11.28
N PHE A 225 -11.42 -14.99 -9.99
CA PHE A 225 -10.06 -15.12 -9.48
C PHE A 225 -9.45 -16.50 -9.77
N HIS A 226 -10.18 -17.58 -9.50
CA HIS A 226 -9.71 -18.94 -9.75
C HIS A 226 -9.46 -19.20 -11.24
N GLN A 227 -10.28 -18.64 -12.14
CA GLN A 227 -10.07 -18.74 -13.59
C GLN A 227 -8.82 -18.00 -14.08
N GLN A 228 -8.54 -16.83 -13.47
CA GLN A 228 -7.39 -16.01 -13.84
C GLN A 228 -6.08 -16.50 -13.20
N HIS A 229 -6.16 -17.09 -12.02
CA HIS A 229 -5.02 -17.51 -11.19
C HIS A 229 -5.21 -18.92 -10.60
N PRO A 230 -5.32 -19.96 -11.46
CA PRO A 230 -5.59 -21.34 -11.02
C PRO A 230 -4.47 -21.93 -10.17
N GLU A 231 -3.27 -21.35 -10.23
CA GLU A 231 -2.11 -21.76 -9.42
C GLU A 231 -2.19 -21.30 -7.96
N ILE A 232 -3.10 -20.35 -7.64
CA ILE A 232 -3.22 -19.81 -6.29
C ILE A 232 -4.37 -20.50 -5.57
N VAL A 233 -4.09 -21.05 -4.37
CA VAL A 233 -5.11 -21.68 -3.55
C VAL A 233 -6.13 -20.64 -3.10
N SER A 234 -7.38 -20.77 -3.56
CA SER A 234 -8.46 -19.84 -3.24
C SER A 234 -9.79 -20.54 -3.14
N ASP A 235 -10.72 -19.96 -2.39
CA ASP A 235 -12.11 -20.42 -2.31
C ASP A 235 -13.05 -19.29 -1.84
N GLY A 236 -14.33 -19.42 -2.12
CA GLY A 236 -15.43 -18.49 -1.75
C GLY A 236 -16.69 -18.83 -2.52
N GLU A 237 -17.85 -18.46 -2.02
CA GLU A 237 -18.01 -17.62 -0.78
C GLU A 237 -17.86 -18.49 0.48
N LEU A 238 -17.15 -17.96 1.46
CA LEU A 238 -16.95 -18.62 2.75
C LEU A 238 -17.26 -17.70 3.94
N GLN A 239 -17.85 -18.24 4.99
CA GLN A 239 -17.83 -17.59 6.29
C GLN A 239 -16.40 -17.59 6.84
N PHE A 240 -16.08 -16.60 7.68
CA PHE A 240 -14.73 -16.44 8.23
C PHE A 240 -14.28 -17.70 9.02
N ASP A 241 -15.16 -18.27 9.84
CA ASP A 241 -14.86 -19.48 10.61
C ASP A 241 -14.57 -20.70 9.72
N ALA A 242 -15.29 -20.85 8.60
CA ALA A 242 -15.03 -21.91 7.62
C ALA A 242 -13.73 -21.67 6.82
N ALA A 243 -13.33 -20.41 6.63
CA ALA A 243 -12.07 -20.06 5.96
C ALA A 243 -10.85 -20.25 6.87
N PHE A 244 -11.03 -20.12 8.21
CA PHE A 244 -9.94 -19.94 9.17
C PHE A 244 -9.75 -21.11 10.14
N VAL A 245 -10.82 -21.85 10.50
CA VAL A 245 -10.78 -22.91 11.50
C VAL A 245 -10.90 -24.28 10.84
N PRO A 246 -9.89 -25.17 10.92
CA PRO A 246 -9.88 -26.46 10.22
C PRO A 246 -11.09 -27.36 10.51
N ASP A 247 -11.51 -27.47 11.77
CA ASP A 247 -12.66 -28.29 12.14
C ASP A 247 -13.98 -27.75 11.59
N VAL A 248 -14.11 -26.41 11.52
CA VAL A 248 -15.28 -25.78 10.91
C VAL A 248 -15.26 -25.96 9.40
N ALA A 249 -14.08 -25.81 8.77
CA ALA A 249 -13.91 -26.08 7.34
C ALA A 249 -14.30 -27.52 6.99
N ALA A 250 -13.85 -28.51 7.78
CA ALA A 250 -14.17 -29.91 7.55
C ALA A 250 -15.69 -30.19 7.62
N SER A 251 -16.42 -29.42 8.43
CA SER A 251 -17.88 -29.54 8.57
C SER A 251 -18.66 -28.77 7.51
N LYS A 252 -18.32 -27.47 7.31
CA LYS A 252 -19.09 -26.54 6.47
C LYS A 252 -18.63 -26.48 5.01
N ALA A 253 -17.35 -26.74 4.76
CA ALA A 253 -16.72 -26.64 3.43
C ALA A 253 -15.70 -27.78 3.18
N PRO A 254 -16.11 -29.06 3.27
CA PRO A 254 -15.19 -30.21 3.20
C PRO A 254 -14.44 -30.30 1.86
N ALA A 255 -14.98 -29.74 0.78
CA ALA A 255 -14.35 -29.70 -0.55
C ALA A 255 -13.39 -28.53 -0.72
N SER A 256 -13.33 -27.57 0.22
CA SER A 256 -12.49 -26.39 0.12
C SER A 256 -11.00 -26.76 0.13
N ALA A 257 -10.26 -26.26 -0.86
CA ALA A 257 -8.81 -26.41 -0.92
C ALA A 257 -8.08 -25.65 0.21
N LEU A 258 -8.73 -24.66 0.83
CA LEU A 258 -8.18 -23.87 1.96
C LEU A 258 -8.09 -24.66 3.24
N LYS A 259 -8.97 -25.63 3.48
CA LYS A 259 -9.01 -26.48 4.66
C LYS A 259 -8.95 -25.71 5.99
N GLY A 260 -9.57 -24.51 6.05
CA GLY A 260 -9.54 -23.64 7.21
C GLY A 260 -8.17 -22.99 7.50
N GLN A 261 -7.33 -22.81 6.51
CA GLN A 261 -5.98 -22.26 6.64
C GLN A 261 -5.76 -21.01 5.78
N ALA A 262 -6.82 -20.25 5.49
CA ALA A 262 -6.71 -19.00 4.77
C ALA A 262 -5.81 -18.02 5.52
N ASN A 263 -5.04 -17.24 4.78
CA ASN A 263 -4.19 -16.17 5.31
C ASN A 263 -4.37 -14.82 4.58
N ILE A 264 -5.19 -14.81 3.53
CA ILE A 264 -5.64 -13.61 2.85
C ILE A 264 -7.17 -13.61 2.89
N PHE A 265 -7.75 -12.55 3.45
CA PHE A 265 -9.19 -12.40 3.64
C PHE A 265 -9.69 -11.22 2.84
N ILE A 266 -10.51 -11.50 1.81
CA ILE A 266 -11.12 -10.50 0.95
C ILE A 266 -12.53 -10.22 1.44
N PHE A 267 -12.74 -8.99 1.89
CA PHE A 267 -14.01 -8.52 2.44
C PHE A 267 -14.95 -8.05 1.33
N PRO A 268 -16.26 -8.36 1.42
CA PRO A 268 -17.22 -8.07 0.36
C PRO A 268 -17.47 -6.57 0.11
N GLU A 269 -17.16 -5.72 1.11
CA GLU A 269 -17.32 -4.28 1.05
C GLU A 269 -16.50 -3.60 2.17
N LEU A 270 -16.34 -2.27 2.07
CA LEU A 270 -15.43 -1.50 2.91
C LEU A 270 -15.76 -1.56 4.41
N GLN A 271 -17.04 -1.54 4.79
CA GLN A 271 -17.42 -1.50 6.21
C GLN A 271 -16.97 -2.79 6.92
N SER A 272 -17.22 -3.96 6.30
CA SER A 272 -16.81 -5.24 6.87
C SER A 272 -15.29 -5.32 7.02
N GLY A 273 -14.53 -4.90 6.02
CA GLY A 273 -13.06 -4.88 6.10
C GLY A 273 -12.54 -3.90 7.14
N ASN A 274 -13.05 -2.66 7.12
CA ASN A 274 -12.62 -1.59 8.02
C ASN A 274 -12.94 -1.88 9.50
N ILE A 275 -14.12 -2.41 9.77
CA ILE A 275 -14.54 -2.79 11.12
C ILE A 275 -13.70 -3.98 11.59
N SER A 276 -13.53 -5.02 10.74
CA SER A 276 -12.85 -6.26 11.10
C SER A 276 -11.38 -6.04 11.47
N TYR A 277 -10.61 -5.25 10.67
CA TYR A 277 -9.21 -5.04 11.03
C TYR A 277 -9.07 -4.29 12.36
N LYS A 278 -9.96 -3.33 12.67
CA LYS A 278 -9.95 -2.60 13.94
C LYS A 278 -10.32 -3.50 15.13
N ILE A 279 -11.31 -4.37 14.97
CA ILE A 279 -11.67 -5.36 15.98
C ILE A 279 -10.49 -6.29 16.23
N THR A 280 -9.90 -6.85 15.18
CA THR A 280 -8.74 -7.74 15.26
C THR A 280 -7.54 -7.04 15.92
N GLN A 281 -7.30 -5.77 15.57
CA GLN A 281 -6.26 -4.97 16.21
C GLN A 281 -6.53 -4.76 17.70
N ARG A 282 -7.72 -4.30 18.07
CA ARG A 282 -8.01 -3.85 19.43
C ARG A 282 -8.35 -5.00 20.39
N LEU A 283 -9.16 -5.95 19.97
CA LEU A 283 -9.57 -7.10 20.79
C LEU A 283 -8.63 -8.29 20.63
N GLY A 284 -8.11 -8.51 19.42
CA GLY A 284 -7.21 -9.62 19.11
C GLY A 284 -5.74 -9.35 19.41
N ASN A 285 -5.36 -8.12 19.83
CA ASN A 285 -3.98 -7.70 20.06
C ASN A 285 -3.05 -7.91 18.86
N PHE A 286 -3.58 -7.76 17.64
CA PHE A 286 -2.77 -7.72 16.44
C PHE A 286 -2.20 -6.31 16.18
N THR A 287 -0.99 -6.26 15.68
CA THR A 287 -0.46 -5.06 15.03
C THR A 287 -1.07 -4.97 13.64
N ALA A 288 -1.75 -3.85 13.34
CA ALA A 288 -2.27 -3.56 12.01
C ALA A 288 -1.28 -2.67 11.27
N ILE A 289 -0.61 -3.22 10.25
CA ILE A 289 0.37 -2.52 9.40
C ILE A 289 -0.33 -2.08 8.13
N GLY A 290 -0.50 -0.78 7.96
CA GLY A 290 -1.22 -0.20 6.83
C GLY A 290 -1.86 1.17 7.16
N PRO A 291 -2.72 1.70 6.27
CA PRO A 291 -3.14 1.07 5.01
C PRO A 291 -2.01 1.00 3.97
N ILE A 292 -1.90 -0.12 3.31
CA ILE A 292 -0.97 -0.35 2.21
C ILE A 292 -1.75 -0.14 0.91
N LEU A 293 -1.35 0.84 0.11
CA LEU A 293 -1.94 1.03 -1.21
C LEU A 293 -1.40 -0.02 -2.18
N GLN A 294 -2.32 -0.74 -2.80
CA GLN A 294 -2.05 -1.82 -3.75
C GLN A 294 -2.54 -1.44 -5.14
N GLY A 295 -1.98 -2.06 -6.18
CA GLY A 295 -2.44 -1.90 -7.55
C GLY A 295 -1.91 -0.65 -8.27
N LEU A 296 -1.05 0.17 -7.66
CA LEU A 296 -0.37 1.28 -8.32
C LEU A 296 0.84 0.79 -9.13
N GLN A 297 1.12 1.44 -10.27
CA GLN A 297 2.30 1.14 -11.10
C GLN A 297 3.62 1.41 -10.36
N LYS A 298 3.65 2.37 -9.43
CA LYS A 298 4.77 2.66 -8.54
C LYS A 298 4.24 2.95 -7.13
N PRO A 299 4.97 2.60 -6.07
CA PRO A 299 4.46 2.68 -4.71
C PRO A 299 4.28 4.13 -4.22
N VAL A 300 3.09 4.39 -3.75
CA VAL A 300 2.73 5.57 -2.97
C VAL A 300 1.89 5.08 -1.80
N ASN A 301 2.26 5.44 -0.58
CA ASN A 301 1.51 5.06 0.61
C ASN A 301 1.05 6.28 1.40
N ASP A 302 -0.13 6.11 2.00
CA ASP A 302 -0.78 7.13 2.83
C ASP A 302 -0.54 6.85 4.31
N LEU A 303 -0.39 7.92 5.07
CA LEU A 303 -0.28 7.89 6.53
C LEU A 303 -1.60 8.33 7.17
N SER A 304 -1.88 7.84 8.35
CA SER A 304 -2.85 8.50 9.22
C SER A 304 -2.28 9.83 9.74
N ARG A 305 -3.09 10.88 9.82
CA ARG A 305 -2.71 12.14 10.46
C ARG A 305 -2.27 11.98 11.93
N GLY A 306 -2.69 10.90 12.56
CA GLY A 306 -2.24 10.50 13.90
C GLY A 306 -0.99 9.63 13.92
N ALA A 307 -0.34 9.39 12.78
CA ALA A 307 0.87 8.59 12.70
C ALA A 307 2.00 9.21 13.53
N ASN A 308 2.71 8.37 14.25
CA ASN A 308 3.92 8.76 14.98
C ASN A 308 5.17 8.50 14.12
N THR A 309 6.34 8.90 14.63
CA THR A 309 7.63 8.70 13.93
C THR A 309 7.90 7.24 13.56
N GLN A 310 7.49 6.29 14.41
CA GLN A 310 7.69 4.86 14.16
C GLN A 310 6.78 4.34 13.04
N ASP A 311 5.53 4.83 12.98
CA ASP A 311 4.60 4.48 11.90
C ASP A 311 5.14 4.96 10.54
N ILE A 312 5.65 6.20 10.48
CA ILE A 312 6.27 6.77 9.27
C ILE A 312 7.49 5.95 8.83
N TYR A 313 8.37 5.61 9.79
CA TYR A 313 9.52 4.76 9.57
C TYR A 313 9.13 3.40 8.96
N HIS A 314 8.11 2.76 9.50
CA HIS A 314 7.62 1.47 9.04
C HIS A 314 6.99 1.53 7.62
N ILE A 315 6.17 2.55 7.36
CA ILE A 315 5.54 2.72 6.04
C ILE A 315 6.59 3.06 4.97
N ALA A 316 7.64 3.78 5.31
CA ALA A 316 8.74 4.03 4.38
C ALA A 316 9.51 2.75 4.00
N ILE A 317 9.79 1.88 4.96
CA ILE A 317 10.39 0.55 4.70
C ILE A 317 9.48 -0.28 3.79
N LEU A 318 8.18 -0.29 4.09
CA LEU A 318 7.19 -1.00 3.29
C LEU A 318 7.14 -0.45 1.85
N THR A 319 7.15 0.88 1.69
CA THR A 319 7.17 1.54 0.37
C THR A 319 8.42 1.16 -0.43
N ALA A 320 9.59 1.12 0.21
CA ALA A 320 10.83 0.66 -0.41
C ALA A 320 10.76 -0.84 -0.80
N ALA A 321 10.16 -1.69 0.05
CA ALA A 321 9.97 -3.10 -0.25
C ALA A 321 9.00 -3.34 -1.41
N GLN A 322 7.95 -2.52 -1.56
CA GLN A 322 7.07 -2.55 -2.74
C GLN A 322 7.84 -2.14 -4.02
N ALA A 323 8.74 -1.16 -3.92
CA ALA A 323 9.59 -0.76 -5.05
C ALA A 323 10.56 -1.88 -5.44
N LEU A 324 11.18 -2.55 -4.45
CA LEU A 324 12.04 -3.73 -4.67
C LEU A 324 11.28 -4.85 -5.37
N LEU A 325 10.12 -5.24 -4.86
CA LEU A 325 9.30 -6.30 -5.47
C LEU A 325 8.95 -5.99 -6.93
N ARG A 326 8.61 -4.74 -7.23
CA ARG A 326 8.34 -4.28 -8.60
C ARG A 326 9.58 -4.40 -9.49
N ASP A 327 10.76 -4.00 -9.00
CA ASP A 327 12.00 -4.05 -9.76
C ASP A 327 12.35 -5.53 -10.07
N GLU A 328 12.22 -6.44 -9.11
CA GLU A 328 12.38 -7.90 -9.29
C GLU A 328 11.42 -8.48 -10.35
N GLN A 329 10.16 -8.01 -10.39
CA GLN A 329 9.18 -8.45 -11.39
C GLN A 329 9.46 -7.92 -12.80
N ASN A 330 10.16 -6.81 -12.94
CA ASN A 330 10.52 -6.23 -14.24
C ASN A 330 11.82 -6.84 -14.82
N GLU A 331 12.65 -7.45 -13.97
CA GLU A 331 13.92 -8.09 -14.37
C GLU A 331 13.74 -9.58 -14.75
N GLY A 332 12.66 -10.23 -14.35
CA GLY A 332 12.33 -11.64 -14.61
C GLY A 332 11.35 -11.79 -15.77
#